data_fd701687f50602dd1a4d60aae58a652b
#
_entry.id   fd701687f50602dd1a4d60aae58a652b
#
_cell.length_a   1.000
_cell.length_b   1.000
_cell.length_c   1.000
_cell.angle_alpha   90.00
_cell.angle_beta   90.00
_cell.angle_gamma   90.00
#
_symmetry.space_group_name_H-M   'P 1'
#
loop_
_entity.id
_entity.type
_entity.pdbx_description
1 polymer ?
#
loop_
_entity_poly.entity_id
_entity_poly.type
_entity_poly.pdbx_seq_one_letter_code
_entity_poly.pdbx_strand_id
1 'polypeptide(L)'
;MQLWNKLNKEDLEKHLREIGHKFVTISFYKYAKIVNPQLFRDHLFQMWSQFDVVGRTYIAHEGINAQIAVPTEFLGEFREALYGIEFLNNVRLNFAVDDAEAEFPFLKLKINALG
;
A
#
# COMPACT_ATOMS: atom_id res chain seq x y z
N MET A 1 0.14 15.37 3.65
CA MET A 1 1.49 15.24 4.17
C MET A 1 1.64 14.00 5.03
N GLN A 2 2.73 13.30 4.89
CA GLN A 2 2.91 12.02 5.54
C GLN A 2 3.77 12.13 6.79
N LEU A 3 3.24 12.77 7.82
CA LEU A 3 4.01 12.98 9.05
C LEU A 3 4.47 11.67 9.68
N TRP A 4 3.59 10.67 9.69
CA TRP A 4 3.91 9.41 10.32
C TRP A 4 5.00 8.62 9.56
N ASN A 5 5.18 8.86 8.26
CA ASN A 5 6.28 8.25 7.50
C ASN A 5 7.64 8.83 7.86
N LYS A 6 7.67 9.96 8.55
CA LYS A 6 8.90 10.61 8.98
C LYS A 6 9.27 10.25 10.41
N LEU A 7 8.41 9.53 11.11
CA LEU A 7 8.66 9.11 12.47
C LEU A 7 9.69 7.97 12.49
N ASN A 8 10.39 7.82 13.59
CA ASN A 8 11.26 6.68 13.79
C ASN A 8 10.40 5.42 14.02
N LYS A 9 11.04 4.27 14.04
CA LYS A 9 10.35 2.99 14.15
C LYS A 9 9.49 2.90 15.42
N GLU A 10 10.02 3.33 16.55
CA GLU A 10 9.29 3.26 17.82
C GLU A 10 8.06 4.15 17.83
N ASP A 11 8.23 5.37 17.35
CA ASP A 11 7.12 6.32 17.29
C ASP A 11 6.04 5.83 16.33
N LEU A 12 6.45 5.24 15.22
CA LEU A 12 5.51 4.70 14.24
C LEU A 12 4.72 3.53 14.82
N GLU A 13 5.40 2.60 15.50
CA GLU A 13 4.72 1.48 16.15
C GLU A 13 3.72 1.97 17.20
N LYS A 14 4.11 2.95 17.98
CA LYS A 14 3.25 3.54 18.99
C LYS A 14 2.03 4.18 18.33
N HIS A 15 2.24 4.94 17.27
CA HIS A 15 1.16 5.57 16.52
C HIS A 15 0.16 4.53 16.01
N LEU A 16 0.65 3.45 15.41
CA LEU A 16 -0.21 2.40 14.87
C LEU A 16 -1.03 1.71 15.97
N ARG A 17 -0.44 1.53 17.15
CA ARG A 17 -1.18 0.97 18.29
C ARG A 17 -2.23 1.92 18.83
N GLU A 18 -1.91 3.20 18.91
CA GLU A 18 -2.82 4.22 19.46
C GLU A 18 -4.07 4.39 18.60
N ILE A 19 -3.92 4.34 17.28
CA ILE A 19 -5.09 4.46 16.41
C ILE A 19 -5.92 3.18 16.36
N GLY A 20 -5.37 2.07 16.89
CA GLY A 20 -6.15 0.83 17.01
C GLY A 20 -6.54 0.19 15.70
N HIS A 21 -5.86 0.52 14.60
CA HIS A 21 -6.18 -0.05 13.30
C HIS A 21 -5.91 -1.54 13.27
N LYS A 22 -6.86 -2.26 12.71
CA LYS A 22 -6.62 -3.61 12.24
C LYS A 22 -6.30 -3.50 10.76
N PHE A 23 -5.31 -4.26 10.33
CA PHE A 23 -4.84 -4.22 8.95
C PHE A 23 -5.18 -5.50 8.23
N VAL A 24 -5.43 -5.35 6.94
CA VAL A 24 -5.58 -6.48 6.03
C VAL A 24 -4.35 -6.49 5.14
N THR A 25 -3.66 -7.63 5.09
CA THR A 25 -2.49 -7.79 4.22
C THR A 25 -2.97 -8.20 2.83
N ILE A 26 -2.54 -7.47 1.84
CA ILE A 26 -2.97 -7.64 0.46
C ILE A 26 -1.73 -7.74 -0.42
N SER A 27 -1.75 -8.67 -1.35
CA SER A 27 -0.76 -8.70 -2.42
C SER A 27 -1.45 -8.73 -3.76
N PHE A 28 -0.85 -8.06 -4.73
CA PHE A 28 -1.32 -8.13 -6.11
C PHE A 28 -0.17 -7.83 -7.05
N TYR A 29 -0.30 -8.32 -8.26
CA TYR A 29 0.60 -7.95 -9.32
C TYR A 29 -0.19 -7.79 -10.61
N LYS A 30 0.34 -6.98 -11.50
CA LYS A 30 -0.29 -6.76 -12.80
C LYS A 30 0.78 -6.42 -13.82
N TYR A 31 0.81 -7.19 -14.90
CA TYR A 31 1.63 -6.85 -16.04
C TYR A 31 0.89 -5.81 -16.88
N ALA A 32 1.52 -4.69 -17.09
CA ALA A 32 0.96 -3.62 -17.89
C ALA A 32 2.09 -2.67 -18.29
N LYS A 33 1.97 -2.05 -19.44
CA LYS A 33 2.97 -1.09 -19.87
C LYS A 33 2.80 0.21 -19.07
N ILE A 34 3.80 0.53 -18.25
CA ILE A 34 3.82 1.77 -17.48
C ILE A 34 4.86 2.68 -18.11
N VAL A 35 4.38 3.75 -18.72
CA VAL A 35 5.25 4.64 -19.50
C VAL A 35 6.23 5.40 -18.61
N ASN A 36 5.74 5.87 -17.46
CA ASN A 36 6.56 6.63 -16.52
C ASN A 36 6.41 6.05 -15.11
N PRO A 37 7.22 5.05 -14.76
CA PRO A 37 7.13 4.43 -13.43
C PRO A 37 7.31 5.41 -12.29
N GLN A 38 8.19 6.39 -12.42
CA GLN A 38 8.44 7.36 -11.36
C GLN A 38 7.21 8.22 -11.09
N LEU A 39 6.56 8.70 -12.12
CA LEU A 39 5.36 9.51 -11.97
C LEU A 39 4.22 8.69 -11.37
N PHE A 40 4.08 7.46 -11.82
CA PHE A 40 3.05 6.56 -11.29
C PHE A 40 3.32 6.24 -9.83
N ARG A 41 4.58 6.03 -9.46
CA ARG A 41 5.00 5.83 -8.08
C ARG A 41 4.55 7.00 -7.20
N ASP A 42 4.80 8.22 -7.65
CA ASP A 42 4.44 9.42 -6.89
C ASP A 42 2.93 9.52 -6.71
N HIS A 43 2.18 9.19 -7.74
CA HIS A 43 0.73 9.19 -7.70
C HIS A 43 0.19 8.18 -6.68
N LEU A 44 0.71 6.95 -6.71
CA LEU A 44 0.30 5.92 -5.75
C LEU A 44 0.68 6.30 -4.33
N PHE A 45 1.86 6.86 -4.15
CA PHE A 45 2.30 7.26 -2.81
C PHE A 45 1.34 8.27 -2.19
N GLN A 46 0.95 9.27 -2.96
CA GLN A 46 -0.02 10.26 -2.48
C GLN A 46 -1.38 9.63 -2.19
N MET A 47 -1.85 8.78 -3.09
CA MET A 47 -3.15 8.14 -2.94
C MET A 47 -3.19 7.22 -1.73
N TRP A 48 -2.21 6.33 -1.61
CA TRP A 48 -2.23 5.33 -0.55
C TRP A 48 -1.91 5.91 0.82
N SER A 49 -1.17 6.99 0.85
CA SER A 49 -0.85 7.66 2.11
C SER A 49 -2.10 8.21 2.80
N GLN A 50 -3.13 8.55 2.03
CA GLN A 50 -4.39 9.02 2.59
C GLN A 50 -5.13 7.93 3.36
N PHE A 51 -4.85 6.67 3.06
CA PHE A 51 -5.52 5.53 3.68
C PHE A 51 -4.63 4.81 4.70
N ASP A 52 -3.52 5.42 5.07
CA ASP A 52 -2.56 4.83 6.03
C ASP A 52 -2.04 3.47 5.59
N VAL A 53 -1.91 3.25 4.29
CA VAL A 53 -1.35 2.03 3.73
C VAL A 53 0.13 1.94 4.07
N VAL A 54 0.57 0.75 4.46
CA VAL A 54 1.99 0.46 4.68
C VAL A 54 2.39 -0.75 3.84
N GLY A 55 3.67 -0.95 3.64
CA GLY A 55 4.15 -2.08 2.88
C GLY A 55 5.09 -1.68 1.75
N ARG A 56 5.34 -2.62 0.85
CA ARG A 56 6.27 -2.44 -0.25
C ARG A 56 5.61 -2.64 -1.58
N THR A 57 5.97 -1.81 -2.54
CA THR A 57 5.49 -1.90 -3.89
C THR A 57 6.63 -1.60 -4.85
N TYR A 58 6.72 -2.39 -5.90
CA TYR A 58 7.71 -2.19 -6.96
C TYR A 58 6.97 -1.90 -8.26
N ILE A 59 7.39 -0.85 -8.94
CA ILE A 59 6.82 -0.42 -10.21
C ILE A 59 7.92 -0.41 -11.24
N ALA A 60 7.65 -1.01 -12.39
CA ALA A 60 8.57 -1.04 -13.51
C ALA A 60 7.79 -0.76 -14.79
N HIS A 61 8.49 -0.64 -15.91
CA HIS A 61 7.83 -0.43 -17.21
C HIS A 61 6.90 -1.58 -17.58
N GLU A 62 7.14 -2.78 -17.07
CA GLU A 62 6.35 -3.96 -17.37
C GLU A 62 5.21 -4.23 -16.40
N GLY A 63 5.11 -3.47 -15.31
CA GLY A 63 4.01 -3.69 -14.38
C GLY A 63 4.27 -3.27 -12.95
N ILE A 64 3.42 -3.79 -12.06
CA ILE A 64 3.45 -3.45 -10.64
C ILE A 64 3.35 -4.73 -9.81
N ASN A 65 4.07 -4.75 -8.71
CA ASN A 65 4.00 -5.83 -7.72
C ASN A 65 3.91 -5.20 -6.32
N ALA A 66 2.84 -5.49 -5.61
CA ALA A 66 2.57 -4.88 -4.32
C ALA A 66 2.37 -5.92 -3.22
N GLN A 67 2.96 -5.65 -2.06
CA GLN A 67 2.72 -6.38 -0.83
C GLN A 67 2.50 -5.34 0.25
N ILE A 68 1.25 -5.13 0.60
CA ILE A 68 0.85 -4.01 1.44
C ILE A 68 -0.11 -4.44 2.54
N ALA A 69 -0.26 -3.59 3.53
CA ALA A 69 -1.27 -3.74 4.56
C ALA A 69 -2.12 -2.48 4.57
N VAL A 70 -3.43 -2.66 4.54
CA VAL A 70 -4.40 -1.58 4.49
C VAL A 70 -5.27 -1.65 5.73
N PRO A 71 -5.46 -0.52 6.44
CA PRO A 71 -6.40 -0.52 7.56
C PRO A 71 -7.78 -0.98 7.10
N THR A 72 -8.39 -1.88 7.89
CA THR A 72 -9.68 -2.45 7.52
C THR A 72 -10.75 -1.39 7.28
N GLU A 73 -10.71 -0.32 8.05
CA GLU A 73 -11.67 0.77 7.92
C GLU A 73 -11.55 1.54 6.60
N PHE A 74 -10.38 1.47 5.96
CA PHE A 74 -10.15 2.15 4.69
C PHE A 74 -10.15 1.20 3.49
N LEU A 75 -10.40 -0.08 3.72
CA LEU A 75 -10.30 -1.09 2.66
C LEU A 75 -11.22 -0.78 1.49
N GLY A 76 -12.45 -0.38 1.75
CA GLY A 76 -13.41 -0.05 0.69
C GLY A 76 -12.95 1.13 -0.15
N GLU A 77 -12.52 2.20 0.50
CA GLU A 77 -12.03 3.40 -0.18
C GLU A 77 -10.76 3.13 -0.95
N PHE A 78 -9.86 2.34 -0.36
CA PHE A 78 -8.64 1.91 -1.03
C PHE A 78 -8.96 1.15 -2.31
N ARG A 79 -9.88 0.20 -2.23
CA ARG A 79 -10.26 -0.62 -3.38
C ARG A 79 -10.86 0.24 -4.49
N GLU A 80 -11.73 1.17 -4.14
CA GLU A 80 -12.33 2.08 -5.12
C GLU A 80 -11.26 2.92 -5.81
N ALA A 81 -10.33 3.47 -5.03
CA ALA A 81 -9.25 4.28 -5.58
C ALA A 81 -8.34 3.45 -6.50
N LEU A 82 -8.03 2.23 -6.08
CA LEU A 82 -7.20 1.33 -6.88
C LEU A 82 -7.87 0.98 -8.20
N TYR A 83 -9.14 0.61 -8.15
CA TYR A 83 -9.88 0.21 -9.34
C TYR A 83 -10.24 1.39 -10.25
N GLY A 84 -10.09 2.61 -9.75
CA GLY A 84 -10.18 3.81 -10.56
C GLY A 84 -9.00 3.99 -11.51
N ILE A 85 -7.90 3.30 -11.26
CA ILE A 85 -6.75 3.29 -12.17
C ILE A 85 -7.06 2.29 -13.28
N GLU A 86 -7.09 2.75 -14.51
CA GLU A 86 -7.60 1.98 -15.64
C GLU A 86 -7.03 0.57 -15.73
N PHE A 87 -5.71 0.44 -15.73
CA PHE A 87 -5.11 -0.90 -15.91
C PHE A 87 -5.16 -1.75 -14.65
N LEU A 88 -5.56 -1.19 -13.53
CA LEU A 88 -5.73 -1.91 -12.26
C LEU A 88 -7.20 -2.19 -11.95
N ASN A 89 -8.11 -1.79 -12.84
CA ASN A 89 -9.52 -2.06 -12.65
C ASN A 89 -9.76 -3.57 -12.56
N ASN A 90 -10.38 -3.98 -11.47
CA ASN A 90 -10.65 -5.41 -11.19
C ASN A 90 -9.40 -6.29 -11.06
N VAL A 91 -8.24 -5.70 -10.77
CA VAL A 91 -7.06 -6.51 -10.49
C VAL A 91 -7.34 -7.43 -9.30
N ARG A 92 -6.88 -8.67 -9.41
CA ARG A 92 -7.08 -9.64 -8.35
C ARG A 92 -6.27 -9.27 -7.12
N LEU A 93 -6.96 -9.09 -5.99
CA LEU A 93 -6.34 -8.84 -4.71
C LEU A 93 -6.28 -10.15 -3.93
N ASN A 94 -5.07 -10.53 -3.52
CA ASN A 94 -4.86 -11.72 -2.73
C ASN A 94 -4.75 -11.30 -1.28
N PHE A 95 -5.70 -11.76 -0.47
CA PHE A 95 -5.73 -11.44 0.95
C PHE A 95 -5.02 -12.54 1.72
N ALA A 96 -4.05 -12.15 2.54
CA ALA A 96 -3.45 -13.12 3.44
C ALA A 96 -4.47 -13.49 4.50
N VAL A 97 -4.45 -14.75 4.92
CA VAL A 97 -5.25 -15.18 6.07
C VAL A 97 -4.63 -14.50 7.27
N ASP A 98 -5.36 -13.53 7.80
CA ASP A 98 -4.82 -12.71 8.85
C ASP A 98 -4.98 -13.42 10.18
N ASP A 99 -3.86 -13.67 10.82
CA ASP A 99 -3.84 -14.08 12.18
C ASP A 99 -3.90 -12.79 13.01
N ALA A 100 -4.93 -12.63 13.78
CA ALA A 100 -5.14 -11.40 14.56
C ALA A 100 -3.97 -11.07 15.49
N GLU A 101 -3.12 -12.05 15.76
CA GLU A 101 -1.93 -11.88 16.59
C GLU A 101 -0.67 -11.63 15.79
N ALA A 102 -0.75 -11.65 14.47
CA ALA A 102 0.43 -11.45 13.65
C ALA A 102 0.94 -10.01 13.80
N GLU A 103 2.24 -9.88 13.96
CA GLU A 103 2.86 -8.57 13.96
C GLU A 103 2.73 -7.96 12.57
N PHE A 104 2.62 -6.65 12.52
CA PHE A 104 2.63 -5.96 11.24
C PHE A 104 4.00 -6.16 10.60
N PRO A 105 4.05 -6.74 9.40
CA PRO A 105 5.34 -6.93 8.73
C PRO A 105 5.92 -5.61 8.22
N PHE A 106 5.11 -4.55 8.18
CA PHE A 106 5.51 -3.28 7.60
C PHE A 106 5.16 -2.14 8.55
N LEU A 107 6.06 -1.16 8.63
CA LEU A 107 5.85 0.05 9.43
C LEU A 107 5.74 1.30 8.58
N LYS A 108 6.12 1.21 7.31
CA LYS A 108 6.14 2.35 6.40
C LYS A 108 5.60 1.95 5.04
N LEU A 109 5.16 2.95 4.32
CA LEU A 109 4.83 2.79 2.91
C LEU A 109 6.10 3.05 2.10
N LYS A 110 6.53 2.03 1.33
CA LYS A 110 7.65 2.15 0.40
C LYS A 110 7.19 1.79 -0.99
N ILE A 111 7.37 2.70 -1.91
CA ILE A 111 7.06 2.46 -3.31
C ILE A 111 8.32 2.79 -4.12
N ASN A 112 8.86 1.79 -4.80
CA ASN A 112 10.08 1.91 -5.57
C ASN A 112 9.78 1.82 -7.05
N ALA A 113 10.19 2.81 -7.80
CA ALA A 113 10.12 2.76 -9.25
C ALA A 113 11.44 2.17 -9.78
N LEU A 114 11.32 1.08 -10.51
CA LEU A 114 12.43 0.39 -11.14
C LEU A 114 12.44 0.73 -12.63
N GLY A 115 13.44 1.44 -13.04
CA GLY A 115 13.43 1.73 -14.45
C GLY A 115 14.40 2.77 -14.92
#